data_0f9d42a8e4bdd51034c517b47b6d5ce3
#
_entry.id   0f9d42a8e4bdd51034c517b47b6d5ce3
#
_cell.length_a   1.000
_cell.length_b   1.000
_cell.length_c   1.000
_cell.angle_alpha   90.00
_cell.angle_beta   90.00
_cell.angle_gamma   90.00
#
_symmetry.space_group_name_H-M   'P 1'
#
loop_
_entity.id
_entity.type
_entity.pdbx_description
1 polymer ?
#
loop_
_entity_poly.entity_id
_entity_poly.type
_entity_poly.pdbx_seq_one_letter_code
_entity_poly.pdbx_strand_id
1 'polypeptide(L)'
;VVLGFIEVALGFKFLSVADQTYHWGLLDREIYLAIWIVVFTLLGLYLLGKIRFEADSEVKHIGIFRLFLVIVDFTFVVYLIPGMFGAPLKAISGYLPPIETQDFVIWSKADGQMTAATVNVNADVKSSEGLHQLPLGLTGYYSIDEGLAAAKAAGKPVFIDISGLACVNCREME
;
A
#
# COMPACT_ATOMS: atom_id res chain seq x y z
N VAL A 1 2.17 -23.81 -11.29
CA VAL A 1 3.25 -22.82 -11.02
C VAL A 1 2.68 -21.40 -11.00
N VAL A 2 1.94 -20.92 -12.03
CA VAL A 2 1.38 -19.55 -12.05
C VAL A 2 0.54 -19.25 -10.81
N LEU A 3 -0.36 -20.17 -10.42
CA LEU A 3 -1.17 -20.03 -9.20
C LEU A 3 -0.29 -19.91 -7.95
N GLY A 4 0.84 -20.63 -7.89
CA GLY A 4 1.77 -20.53 -6.77
C GLY A 4 2.37 -19.14 -6.58
N PHE A 5 2.69 -18.42 -7.66
CA PHE A 5 3.14 -17.03 -7.56
C PHE A 5 2.06 -16.12 -7.00
N ILE A 6 0.81 -16.32 -7.43
CA ILE A 6 -0.34 -15.56 -6.94
C ILE A 6 -0.60 -15.87 -5.45
N GLU A 7 -0.52 -17.14 -5.06
CA GLU A 7 -0.67 -17.56 -3.65
C GLU A 7 0.42 -16.96 -2.77
N VAL A 8 1.67 -16.91 -3.24
CA VAL A 8 2.77 -16.26 -2.52
C VAL A 8 2.49 -14.78 -2.35
N ALA A 9 2.07 -14.06 -3.41
CA ALA A 9 1.73 -12.65 -3.31
C ALA A 9 0.58 -12.39 -2.32
N LEU A 10 -0.46 -13.23 -2.34
CA LEU A 10 -1.57 -13.15 -1.38
C LEU A 10 -1.14 -13.53 0.04
N GLY A 11 -0.23 -14.49 0.19
CA GLY A 11 0.37 -14.84 1.48
C GLY A 11 1.05 -13.65 2.14
N PHE A 12 1.81 -12.87 1.38
CA PHE A 12 2.41 -11.62 1.86
C PHE A 12 1.37 -10.57 2.23
N LYS A 13 0.21 -10.53 1.56
CA LYS A 13 -0.89 -9.67 1.97
C LYS A 13 -1.36 -10.01 3.40
N PHE A 14 -1.61 -11.28 3.69
CA PHE A 14 -2.04 -11.68 5.03
C PHE A 14 -0.96 -11.43 6.08
N LEU A 15 0.31 -11.64 5.72
CA LEU A 15 1.43 -11.35 6.60
C LEU A 15 1.54 -9.84 6.89
N SER A 16 1.32 -8.99 5.90
CA SER A 16 1.28 -7.54 6.07
C SER A 16 0.14 -7.09 6.99
N VAL A 17 -1.05 -7.71 6.89
CA VAL A 17 -2.16 -7.43 7.81
C VAL A 17 -1.81 -7.82 9.25
N ALA A 18 -1.15 -8.97 9.44
CA ALA A 18 -0.67 -9.41 10.74
C ALA A 18 0.38 -8.43 11.30
N ASP A 19 1.34 -8.04 10.47
CA ASP A 19 2.39 -7.07 10.82
C ASP A 19 1.81 -5.75 11.33
N GLN A 20 0.81 -5.21 10.63
CA GLN A 20 0.12 -3.99 11.06
C GLN A 20 -0.68 -4.16 12.35
N THR A 21 -1.30 -5.34 12.55
CA THR A 21 -2.09 -5.63 13.75
C THR A 21 -1.20 -5.76 14.99
N TYR A 22 -0.03 -6.40 14.84
CA TYR A 22 0.92 -6.62 15.93
C TYR A 22 1.99 -5.52 16.04
N HIS A 23 1.98 -4.52 15.14
CA HIS A 23 2.93 -3.40 15.11
C HIS A 23 4.39 -3.84 15.07
N TRP A 24 4.71 -4.86 14.28
CA TRP A 24 6.09 -5.33 14.12
C TRP A 24 6.94 -4.38 13.28
N GLY A 25 6.34 -3.66 12.31
CA GLY A 25 7.03 -2.73 11.42
C GLY A 25 8.05 -3.41 10.50
N LEU A 26 7.77 -4.64 10.08
CA LEU A 26 8.64 -5.41 9.19
C LEU A 26 8.24 -5.31 7.73
N LEU A 27 6.95 -5.11 7.46
CA LEU A 27 6.35 -5.07 6.13
C LEU A 27 5.72 -3.70 5.86
N ASP A 28 6.56 -2.67 5.94
CA ASP A 28 6.19 -1.34 5.51
C ASP A 28 5.81 -1.32 4.02
N ARG A 29 5.09 -0.29 3.60
CA ARG A 29 4.50 -0.21 2.26
C ARG A 29 5.52 -0.43 1.15
N GLU A 30 6.72 0.14 1.26
CA GLU A 30 7.78 -0.01 0.27
C GLU A 30 8.34 -1.43 0.22
N ILE A 31 8.55 -2.07 1.35
CA ILE A 31 9.05 -3.46 1.42
C ILE A 31 8.02 -4.41 0.81
N TYR A 32 6.76 -4.21 1.17
CA TYR A 32 5.66 -4.98 0.61
C TYR A 32 5.57 -4.83 -0.92
N LEU A 33 5.63 -3.60 -1.44
CA LEU A 33 5.61 -3.33 -2.87
C LEU A 33 6.85 -3.90 -3.59
N ALA A 34 8.04 -3.80 -2.97
CA ALA A 34 9.25 -4.38 -3.52
C ALA A 34 9.12 -5.90 -3.69
N ILE A 35 8.59 -6.60 -2.68
CA ILE A 35 8.33 -8.05 -2.74
C ILE A 35 7.33 -8.36 -3.87
N TRP A 36 6.25 -7.61 -3.98
CA TRP A 36 5.27 -7.81 -5.05
C TRP A 36 5.87 -7.59 -6.43
N ILE A 37 6.63 -6.54 -6.64
CA ILE A 37 7.36 -6.26 -7.90
C ILE A 37 8.26 -7.44 -8.26
N VAL A 38 9.01 -7.99 -7.31
CA VAL A 38 9.88 -9.14 -7.55
C VAL A 38 9.06 -10.39 -7.90
N VAL A 39 8.01 -10.70 -7.14
CA VAL A 39 7.17 -11.89 -7.36
C VAL A 39 6.51 -11.85 -8.74
N PHE A 40 5.91 -10.72 -9.13
CA PHE A 40 5.27 -10.57 -10.44
C PHE A 40 6.31 -10.48 -11.57
N THR A 41 7.47 -9.88 -11.37
CA THR A 41 8.56 -9.93 -12.36
C THR A 41 9.03 -11.36 -12.61
N LEU A 42 9.18 -12.18 -11.56
CA LEU A 42 9.52 -13.59 -11.71
C LEU A 42 8.40 -14.38 -12.42
N LEU A 43 7.13 -14.04 -12.15
CA LEU A 43 5.99 -14.61 -12.88
C LEU A 43 6.04 -14.26 -14.36
N GLY A 44 6.30 -13.01 -14.71
CA GLY A 44 6.47 -12.57 -16.10
C GLY A 44 7.61 -13.29 -16.82
N LEU A 45 8.75 -13.44 -16.16
CA LEU A 45 9.90 -14.20 -16.69
C LEU A 45 9.59 -15.71 -16.85
N TYR A 46 8.81 -16.26 -15.94
CA TYR A 46 8.31 -17.63 -16.05
C TYR A 46 7.35 -17.78 -17.24
N LEU A 47 6.42 -16.86 -17.41
CA LEU A 47 5.52 -16.83 -18.57
C LEU A 47 6.27 -16.67 -19.90
N LEU A 48 7.37 -15.92 -19.93
CA LEU A 48 8.27 -15.81 -21.08
C LEU A 48 9.08 -17.09 -21.35
N GLY A 49 9.07 -18.05 -20.41
CA GLY A 49 9.85 -19.30 -20.51
C GLY A 49 11.34 -19.10 -20.22
N LYS A 50 11.74 -17.97 -19.61
CA LYS A 50 13.12 -17.72 -19.17
C LYS A 50 13.47 -18.48 -17.90
N ILE A 51 12.50 -18.62 -17.01
CA ILE A 51 12.61 -19.42 -15.78
C ILE A 51 11.86 -20.74 -16.00
N ARG A 52 12.47 -21.84 -15.64
CA ARG A 52 11.88 -23.18 -15.75
C ARG A 52 12.05 -23.91 -14.43
N PHE A 53 11.03 -24.63 -14.02
CA PHE A 53 11.10 -25.58 -12.92
C PHE A 53 11.23 -27.01 -13.46
N GLU A 54 11.76 -27.90 -12.66
CA GLU A 54 12.10 -29.27 -13.04
C GLU A 54 10.90 -30.08 -13.60
N ALA A 55 9.68 -29.71 -13.21
CA ALA A 55 8.44 -30.34 -13.66
C ALA A 55 7.83 -29.72 -14.92
N ASP A 56 8.44 -28.67 -15.49
CA ASP A 56 7.86 -27.95 -16.62
C ASP A 56 8.34 -28.50 -17.97
N SER A 57 7.39 -28.65 -18.91
CA SER A 57 7.69 -29.00 -20.31
C SER A 57 8.35 -27.84 -21.05
N GLU A 58 9.17 -28.19 -22.05
CA GLU A 58 9.83 -27.18 -22.89
C GLU A 58 8.84 -26.33 -23.69
N VAL A 59 8.94 -25.02 -23.54
CA VAL A 59 8.15 -24.06 -24.31
C VAL A 59 8.91 -23.69 -25.57
N LYS A 60 8.64 -24.37 -26.69
CA LYS A 60 9.28 -24.07 -27.98
C LYS A 60 8.78 -22.77 -28.62
N HIS A 61 7.50 -22.42 -28.39
CA HIS A 61 6.86 -21.22 -28.93
C HIS A 61 5.95 -20.56 -27.91
N ILE A 62 5.97 -19.23 -27.86
CA ILE A 62 5.07 -18.46 -27.02
C ILE A 62 3.75 -18.28 -27.77
N GLY A 63 2.67 -18.88 -27.24
CA GLY A 63 1.32 -18.68 -27.78
C GLY A 63 0.80 -17.26 -27.54
N ILE A 64 -0.15 -16.80 -28.37
CA ILE A 64 -0.74 -15.46 -28.30
C ILE A 64 -1.35 -15.19 -26.91
N PHE A 65 -2.07 -16.15 -26.36
CA PHE A 65 -2.67 -16.02 -25.02
C PHE A 65 -1.61 -15.83 -23.93
N ARG A 66 -0.51 -16.59 -24.01
CA ARG A 66 0.60 -16.47 -23.06
C ARG A 66 1.31 -15.13 -23.17
N LEU A 67 1.50 -14.63 -24.39
CA LEU A 67 2.05 -13.29 -24.63
C LEU A 67 1.14 -12.19 -24.05
N PHE A 68 -0.18 -12.32 -24.20
CA PHE A 68 -1.14 -11.40 -23.60
C PHE A 68 -1.01 -11.37 -22.07
N LEU A 69 -0.91 -12.53 -21.42
CA LEU A 69 -0.70 -12.61 -19.97
C LEU A 69 0.61 -11.93 -19.53
N VAL A 70 1.68 -12.09 -20.31
CA VAL A 70 2.96 -11.41 -20.06
C VAL A 70 2.80 -9.89 -20.10
N ILE A 71 2.09 -9.38 -21.09
CA ILE A 71 1.85 -7.93 -21.22
C ILE A 71 1.06 -7.41 -20.02
N VAL A 72 0.00 -8.11 -19.61
CA VAL A 72 -0.81 -7.73 -18.44
C VAL A 72 0.05 -7.74 -17.18
N ASP A 73 0.84 -8.78 -16.97
CA ASP A 73 1.70 -8.93 -15.80
C ASP A 73 2.77 -7.82 -15.71
N PHE A 74 3.52 -7.57 -16.78
CA PHE A 74 4.50 -6.48 -16.78
C PHE A 74 3.86 -5.09 -16.69
N THR A 75 2.68 -4.88 -17.26
CA THR A 75 1.93 -3.64 -17.06
C THR A 75 1.59 -3.44 -15.59
N PHE A 76 1.19 -4.49 -14.91
CA PHE A 76 0.95 -4.46 -13.47
C PHE A 76 2.23 -4.15 -12.68
N VAL A 77 3.36 -4.77 -13.01
CA VAL A 77 4.67 -4.48 -12.39
C VAL A 77 5.04 -2.99 -12.55
N VAL A 78 4.91 -2.44 -13.76
CA VAL A 78 5.19 -1.02 -14.02
C VAL A 78 4.24 -0.12 -13.23
N TYR A 79 2.97 -0.51 -13.07
CA TYR A 79 1.99 0.22 -12.27
C TYR A 79 2.34 0.25 -10.77
N LEU A 80 3.04 -0.77 -10.24
CA LEU A 80 3.46 -0.81 -8.84
C LEU A 80 4.64 0.12 -8.54
N ILE A 81 5.52 0.40 -9.51
CA ILE A 81 6.76 1.16 -9.31
C ILE A 81 6.51 2.55 -8.70
N PRO A 82 5.58 3.38 -9.19
CA PRO A 82 5.29 4.68 -8.58
C PRO A 82 4.85 4.59 -7.12
N GLY A 83 4.19 3.47 -6.74
CA GLY A 83 3.77 3.22 -5.37
C GLY A 83 4.91 3.15 -4.37
N MET A 84 6.09 2.68 -4.78
CA MET A 84 7.30 2.68 -3.94
C MET A 84 7.76 4.10 -3.56
N PHE A 85 7.38 5.09 -4.36
CA PHE A 85 7.75 6.49 -4.16
C PHE A 85 6.63 7.34 -3.54
N GLY A 86 5.59 6.71 -3.02
CA GLY A 86 4.47 7.40 -2.33
C GLY A 86 3.28 7.73 -3.22
N ALA A 87 3.25 7.28 -4.48
CA ALA A 87 2.06 7.49 -5.30
C ALA A 87 0.87 6.66 -4.80
N PRO A 88 -0.35 7.25 -4.72
CA PRO A 88 -1.55 6.51 -4.36
C PRO A 88 -1.94 5.56 -5.49
N LEU A 89 -1.81 4.26 -5.26
CA LEU A 89 -2.23 3.21 -6.19
C LEU A 89 -3.70 2.89 -5.99
N LYS A 90 -4.60 3.74 -6.50
CA LYS A 90 -6.04 3.68 -6.24
C LYS A 90 -6.69 2.35 -6.62
N ALA A 91 -6.24 1.71 -7.72
CA ALA A 91 -6.82 0.45 -8.18
C ALA A 91 -6.60 -0.74 -7.22
N ILE A 92 -5.59 -0.66 -6.36
CA ILE A 92 -5.21 -1.73 -5.42
C ILE A 92 -5.01 -1.22 -3.99
N SER A 93 -5.52 -0.03 -3.67
CA SER A 93 -5.36 0.61 -2.34
C SER A 93 -5.73 -0.33 -1.20
N GLY A 94 -6.83 -1.05 -1.30
CA GLY A 94 -7.29 -2.00 -0.30
C GLY A 94 -6.39 -3.23 -0.11
N TYR A 95 -5.48 -3.51 -1.04
CA TYR A 95 -4.52 -4.62 -0.93
C TYR A 95 -3.17 -4.20 -0.37
N LEU A 96 -2.89 -2.91 -0.33
CA LEU A 96 -1.62 -2.36 0.12
C LEU A 96 -1.66 -1.93 1.59
N PRO A 97 -0.52 -1.92 2.29
CA PRO A 97 -0.37 -1.23 3.56
C PRO A 97 -0.74 0.26 3.46
N PRO A 98 -1.15 0.92 4.57
CA PRO A 98 -1.42 2.35 4.59
C PRO A 98 -0.24 3.16 4.10
N ILE A 99 -0.50 4.34 3.51
CA ILE A 99 0.57 5.26 3.08
C ILE A 99 1.38 5.76 4.28
N GLU A 100 0.78 5.81 5.44
CA GLU A 100 1.39 6.26 6.70
C GLU A 100 2.54 5.35 7.18
N THR A 101 2.59 4.08 6.74
CA THR A 101 3.68 3.15 7.02
C THR A 101 4.88 3.31 6.08
N GLN A 102 4.84 4.30 5.20
CA GLN A 102 5.89 4.54 4.22
C GLN A 102 6.90 5.54 4.74
N ASP A 103 8.17 5.12 4.87
CA ASP A 103 9.26 5.96 5.36
C ASP A 103 9.72 7.01 4.33
N PHE A 104 9.49 6.73 3.04
CA PHE A 104 10.00 7.55 1.96
C PHE A 104 8.90 7.97 0.99
N VAL A 105 8.48 9.23 1.06
CA VAL A 105 7.46 9.82 0.17
C VAL A 105 8.09 10.94 -0.66
N ILE A 106 8.30 10.69 -1.97
CA ILE A 106 8.77 11.74 -2.90
C ILE A 106 7.62 12.65 -3.33
N TRP A 107 6.39 12.13 -3.37
CA TRP A 107 5.19 12.83 -3.85
C TRP A 107 4.32 13.25 -2.67
N SER A 108 4.71 14.31 -1.98
CA SER A 108 3.85 14.95 -0.98
C SER A 108 2.91 15.92 -1.69
N LYS A 109 1.61 15.71 -1.59
CA LYS A 109 0.59 16.61 -2.08
C LYS A 109 0.36 17.70 -1.03
N ALA A 110 1.31 18.62 -0.91
CA ALA A 110 1.07 19.86 -0.18
C ALA A 110 0.46 20.87 -1.16
N ASP A 111 -0.79 21.25 -0.90
CA ASP A 111 -1.48 22.39 -1.52
C ASP A 111 -1.25 22.61 -3.04
N GLY A 112 -1.73 21.66 -3.85
CA GLY A 112 -1.89 21.91 -5.30
C GLY A 112 -0.61 22.06 -6.12
N GLN A 113 0.57 21.99 -5.50
CA GLN A 113 1.86 22.07 -6.17
C GLN A 113 2.67 20.80 -5.90
N MET A 114 3.03 20.07 -6.99
CA MET A 114 3.97 18.95 -6.95
C MET A 114 5.37 19.48 -6.63
N THR A 115 5.73 19.52 -5.38
CA THR A 115 7.11 19.73 -4.96
C THR A 115 7.71 18.40 -4.53
N ALA A 116 8.84 18.02 -5.12
CA ALA A 116 9.68 16.96 -4.62
C ALA A 116 10.23 17.38 -3.25
N ALA A 117 9.55 16.99 -2.19
CA ALA A 117 9.99 17.27 -0.83
C ALA A 117 10.67 16.02 -0.28
N THR A 118 11.97 16.13 -0.04
CA THR A 118 12.64 15.29 0.96
C THR A 118 11.97 15.58 2.30
N VAL A 119 11.04 14.71 2.68
CA VAL A 119 10.42 14.81 4.01
C VAL A 119 11.46 14.31 5.01
N ASN A 120 12.09 15.26 5.70
CA ASN A 120 12.71 14.99 6.98
C ASN A 120 11.62 14.47 7.92
N VAL A 121 11.62 13.18 8.21
CA VAL A 121 10.70 12.50 9.14
C VAL A 121 10.88 12.98 10.61
N ASN A 122 11.71 13.98 10.84
CA ASN A 122 11.95 14.61 12.14
C ASN A 122 11.35 16.02 12.26
N ALA A 123 10.28 16.32 11.53
CA ALA A 123 9.48 17.47 11.88
C ALA A 123 8.64 17.08 13.10
N ASP A 124 9.19 17.39 14.28
CA ASP A 124 8.44 17.54 15.52
C ASP A 124 7.21 18.43 15.27
N VAL A 125 6.13 17.83 14.79
CA VAL A 125 4.83 18.38 15.05
C VAL A 125 4.62 18.14 16.54
N LYS A 126 4.93 19.14 17.35
CA LYS A 126 4.37 19.27 18.67
C LYS A 126 2.86 19.27 18.47
N SER A 127 2.30 18.07 18.39
CA SER A 127 0.89 17.83 18.48
C SER A 127 0.46 18.38 19.83
N SER A 128 -0.38 19.42 19.80
CA SER A 128 -1.29 19.65 20.93
C SER A 128 -1.87 18.29 21.27
N GLU A 129 -1.69 17.85 22.51
CA GLU A 129 -2.00 16.51 23.02
C GLU A 129 -3.26 15.94 22.36
N GLY A 130 -3.11 14.82 21.62
CA GLY A 130 -4.21 14.03 21.07
C GLY A 130 -4.71 14.39 19.66
N LEU A 131 -4.28 15.47 19.03
CA LEU A 131 -4.75 15.83 17.68
C LEU A 131 -3.87 15.21 16.60
N HIS A 132 -4.46 14.36 15.76
CA HIS A 132 -3.78 13.66 14.67
C HIS A 132 -4.23 14.17 13.29
N GLN A 133 -3.34 14.13 12.32
CA GLN A 133 -3.72 14.38 10.92
C GLN A 133 -4.40 13.13 10.35
N LEU A 134 -5.60 13.33 9.85
CA LEU A 134 -6.41 12.31 9.15
C LEU A 134 -6.25 12.46 7.63
N PRO A 135 -6.66 11.46 6.83
CA PRO A 135 -6.73 11.56 5.39
C PRO A 135 -7.45 12.82 4.91
N LEU A 136 -7.13 13.28 3.71
CA LEU A 136 -7.68 14.50 3.10
C LEU A 136 -7.34 15.82 3.83
N GLY A 137 -6.32 15.81 4.70
CA GLY A 137 -5.90 17.00 5.44
C GLY A 137 -6.83 17.40 6.58
N LEU A 138 -7.71 16.49 6.99
CA LEU A 138 -8.55 16.67 8.19
C LEU A 138 -7.71 16.44 9.44
N THR A 139 -8.16 17.01 10.55
CA THR A 139 -7.58 16.77 11.88
C THR A 139 -8.62 16.15 12.79
N GLY A 140 -8.20 15.19 13.61
CA GLY A 140 -9.11 14.50 14.52
C GLY A 140 -8.39 13.79 15.66
N TYR A 141 -9.16 13.10 16.47
CA TYR A 141 -8.71 12.34 17.63
C TYR A 141 -8.92 10.87 17.39
N TYR A 142 -7.98 10.01 17.82
CA TYR A 142 -8.18 8.56 17.82
C TYR A 142 -8.92 8.07 19.07
N SER A 143 -8.96 8.87 20.12
CA SER A 143 -9.73 8.58 21.34
C SER A 143 -11.09 9.28 21.29
N ILE A 144 -12.16 8.52 21.52
CA ILE A 144 -13.53 9.04 21.57
C ILE A 144 -13.66 10.05 22.70
N ASP A 145 -13.06 9.76 23.86
CA ASP A 145 -13.17 10.62 25.04
C ASP A 145 -12.51 11.99 24.83
N GLU A 146 -11.32 12.00 24.20
CA GLU A 146 -10.61 13.23 23.85
C GLU A 146 -11.38 14.06 22.80
N GLY A 147 -11.88 13.36 21.76
CA GLY A 147 -12.67 14.00 20.70
C GLY A 147 -13.98 14.62 21.24
N LEU A 148 -14.68 13.91 22.13
CA LEU A 148 -15.89 14.41 22.77
C LEU A 148 -15.60 15.61 23.70
N ALA A 149 -14.50 15.55 24.46
CA ALA A 149 -14.11 16.65 25.34
C ALA A 149 -13.77 17.91 24.53
N ALA A 150 -13.00 17.77 23.44
CA ALA A 150 -12.65 18.86 22.56
C ALA A 150 -13.87 19.46 21.85
N ALA A 151 -14.78 18.63 21.35
CA ALA A 151 -16.00 19.08 20.69
C ALA A 151 -16.93 19.82 21.66
N LYS A 152 -17.03 19.34 22.90
CA LYS A 152 -17.82 19.98 23.96
C LYS A 152 -17.25 21.33 24.33
N ALA A 153 -15.92 21.45 24.41
CA ALA A 153 -15.24 22.73 24.65
C ALA A 153 -15.42 23.71 23.48
N ALA A 154 -15.43 23.21 22.24
CA ALA A 154 -15.60 24.02 21.04
C ALA A 154 -17.08 24.31 20.67
N GLY A 155 -18.03 23.65 21.31
CA GLY A 155 -19.46 23.73 20.97
C GLY A 155 -19.81 23.25 19.57
N LYS A 156 -19.05 22.26 19.06
CA LYS A 156 -19.20 21.71 17.69
C LYS A 156 -19.73 20.29 17.72
N PRO A 157 -20.46 19.85 16.67
CA PRO A 157 -20.87 18.46 16.53
C PRO A 157 -19.66 17.56 16.28
N VAL A 158 -19.75 16.28 16.71
CA VAL A 158 -18.72 15.26 16.51
C VAL A 158 -19.13 14.38 15.34
N PHE A 159 -18.21 14.13 14.44
CA PHE A 159 -18.29 13.07 13.44
C PHE A 159 -17.39 11.93 13.91
N ILE A 160 -17.93 10.72 14.00
CA ILE A 160 -17.18 9.52 14.40
C ILE A 160 -17.07 8.62 13.18
N ASP A 161 -15.84 8.37 12.76
CA ASP A 161 -15.53 7.36 11.76
C ASP A 161 -15.00 6.10 12.43
N ILE A 162 -15.58 4.95 12.08
CA ILE A 162 -15.20 3.66 12.64
C ILE A 162 -14.42 2.91 11.56
N SER A 163 -13.12 2.97 11.66
CA SER A 163 -12.19 2.32 10.73
C SER A 163 -11.32 1.29 11.45
N GLY A 164 -10.64 0.44 10.70
CA GLY A 164 -9.74 -0.58 11.24
C GLY A 164 -8.53 -0.80 10.34
N LEU A 165 -7.36 -1.06 10.95
CA LEU A 165 -6.08 -1.26 10.26
C LEU A 165 -6.14 -2.36 9.18
N ALA A 166 -6.95 -3.38 9.38
CA ALA A 166 -7.15 -4.49 8.44
C ALA A 166 -8.38 -4.34 7.52
N CYS A 167 -9.11 -3.23 7.64
CA CYS A 167 -10.36 -3.01 6.91
C CYS A 167 -10.07 -2.51 5.50
N VAL A 168 -10.15 -3.42 4.51
CA VAL A 168 -9.92 -3.10 3.09
C VAL A 168 -10.91 -2.05 2.58
N ASN A 169 -12.20 -2.21 2.89
CA ASN A 169 -13.24 -1.29 2.42
C ASN A 169 -13.11 0.11 3.05
N CYS A 170 -12.65 0.19 4.29
CA CYS A 170 -12.45 1.49 4.95
C CYS A 170 -11.38 2.31 4.21
N ARG A 171 -10.29 1.66 3.77
CA ARG A 171 -9.21 2.33 3.02
C ARG A 171 -9.60 2.74 1.60
N GLU A 172 -10.56 2.05 0.99
CA GLU A 172 -11.05 2.46 -0.33
C GLU A 172 -12.00 3.66 -0.25
N MET A 173 -12.57 3.91 0.93
CA MET A 173 -13.47 5.03 1.19
C MET A 173 -12.75 6.28 1.69
N GLU A 174 -11.54 6.13 2.23
CA GLU A 174 -10.64 7.22 2.64
C GLU A 174 -9.82 7.76 1.46
#